data_950e5b1bd1cf0d86ba04733b63099f55
#
_entry.id   950e5b1bd1cf0d86ba04733b63099f55
#
_cell.length_a   1.000
_cell.length_b   1.000
_cell.length_c   1.000
_cell.angle_alpha   90.00
_cell.angle_beta   90.00
_cell.angle_gamma   90.00
#
_symmetry.space_group_name_H-M   'P 1'
#
loop_
_entity.id
_entity.type
_entity.pdbx_description
1 polymer ?
#
loop_
_entity_poly.entity_id
_entity_poly.type
_entity_poly.pdbx_seq_one_letter_code
_entity_poly.pdbx_strand_id
1 'polypeptide(L)'
;MKQLTRNYILLFIGFFLINTHSFAEDTFENLQWQEGPKTQNILGIASFFLDINFVALNVDETDKYLKLTNNVPSGKSSFFGPNDSSWDGYFNFNEVGYVKDDKDFDTDELLKQARIDQKSANKYRREQGWEAFQIIGWEYPPNYDERSNRLQWAYLLEDESKNRFVNYETRILGRNGVMEVVLVSTPDNLNTAVNELNNILSSYNFNAGEKYSEYKQGDRVAEFGLAALIAGGVAAVASKKGLWAMLMGLLIAAKKFAFVIIIG
;
A
#
# COMPACT_ATOMS: atom_id res chain seq x y z
N MET A 1 19.37 87.94 1.08
CA MET A 1 19.84 86.72 1.75
C MET A 1 18.66 85.75 1.87
N LYS A 2 18.59 84.78 1.01
CA LYS A 2 17.55 83.74 1.02
C LYS A 2 18.19 82.43 1.53
N GLN A 3 17.69 81.93 2.67
CA GLN A 3 18.08 80.62 3.18
C GLN A 3 17.30 79.53 2.42
N LEU A 4 18.06 78.61 1.87
CA LEU A 4 17.56 77.37 1.28
C LEU A 4 17.42 76.30 2.38
N THR A 5 16.20 75.95 2.72
CA THR A 5 15.90 74.77 3.54
C THR A 5 15.94 73.53 2.70
N ARG A 6 16.85 72.62 3.00
CA ARG A 6 17.06 71.35 2.35
C ARG A 6 16.25 70.27 3.08
N ASN A 7 15.13 69.84 2.46
CA ASN A 7 14.34 68.71 2.95
C ASN A 7 15.03 67.39 2.64
N TYR A 8 15.39 66.63 3.67
CA TYR A 8 15.82 65.25 3.58
C TYR A 8 14.59 64.34 3.63
N ILE A 9 14.26 63.71 2.47
CA ILE A 9 13.30 62.60 2.40
C ILE A 9 14.05 61.33 2.80
N LEU A 10 13.77 60.83 4.01
CA LEU A 10 14.18 59.52 4.45
C LEU A 10 13.32 58.46 3.79
N LEU A 11 13.88 57.76 2.78
CA LEU A 11 13.29 56.56 2.19
C LEU A 11 13.47 55.39 3.16
N PHE A 12 12.38 55.00 3.83
CA PHE A 12 12.33 53.79 4.65
C PHE A 12 12.18 52.60 3.71
N ILE A 13 13.28 51.92 3.33
CA ILE A 13 13.23 50.63 2.60
C ILE A 13 12.90 49.57 3.66
N GLY A 14 11.60 49.22 3.75
CA GLY A 14 11.18 48.09 4.54
C GLY A 14 11.68 46.80 3.86
N PHE A 15 12.65 46.15 4.50
CA PHE A 15 13.11 44.82 4.12
C PHE A 15 12.02 43.83 4.54
N PHE A 16 11.12 43.48 3.63
CA PHE A 16 10.19 42.35 3.79
C PHE A 16 11.03 41.09 3.68
N LEU A 17 11.39 40.49 4.82
CA LEU A 17 11.87 39.11 4.88
C LEU A 17 10.70 38.21 4.49
N ILE A 18 10.62 37.88 3.20
CA ILE A 18 9.78 36.77 2.72
C ILE A 18 10.44 35.51 3.26
N ASN A 19 9.94 34.99 4.36
CA ASN A 19 10.24 33.63 4.79
C ASN A 19 9.63 32.68 3.73
N THR A 20 10.39 32.39 2.69
CA THR A 20 10.09 31.27 1.82
C THR A 20 10.36 30.01 2.66
N HIS A 21 9.30 29.48 3.25
CA HIS A 21 9.35 28.11 3.68
C HIS A 21 9.50 27.28 2.39
N SER A 22 10.73 26.94 2.09
CA SER A 22 11.00 25.88 1.12
C SER A 22 10.45 24.61 1.74
N PHE A 23 9.25 24.20 1.30
CA PHE A 23 8.82 22.83 1.54
C PHE A 23 9.86 21.96 0.81
N ALA A 24 10.63 21.20 1.55
CA ALA A 24 11.55 20.23 0.95
C ALA A 24 10.68 19.32 0.07
N GLU A 25 11.04 19.21 -1.20
CA GLU A 25 10.39 18.29 -2.12
C GLU A 25 10.60 16.86 -1.58
N ASP A 26 9.54 16.06 -1.54
CA ASP A 26 9.66 14.67 -1.10
C ASP A 26 10.63 13.94 -2.04
N THR A 27 11.66 13.32 -1.49
CA THR A 27 12.62 12.47 -2.19
C THR A 27 12.78 11.16 -1.43
N PHE A 28 13.24 10.10 -2.09
CA PHE A 28 13.49 8.81 -1.41
C PHE A 28 14.48 8.93 -0.26
N GLU A 29 15.45 9.84 -0.37
CA GLU A 29 16.47 10.10 0.66
C GLU A 29 15.90 10.78 1.91
N ASN A 30 14.80 11.53 1.75
CA ASN A 30 14.16 12.26 2.85
C ASN A 30 13.13 11.42 3.61
N LEU A 31 12.82 10.19 3.15
CA LEU A 31 11.90 9.30 3.83
C LEU A 31 12.50 8.82 5.15
N GLN A 32 11.65 8.73 6.17
CA GLN A 32 12.07 8.28 7.50
C GLN A 32 12.02 6.75 7.59
N TRP A 33 13.01 6.11 6.98
CA TRP A 33 13.17 4.67 6.99
C TRP A 33 13.36 4.12 8.41
N GLN A 34 12.67 3.04 8.70
CA GLN A 34 12.79 2.30 9.94
C GLN A 34 13.49 0.98 9.66
N GLU A 35 14.70 0.83 10.17
CA GLU A 35 15.52 -0.35 9.96
C GLU A 35 15.27 -1.42 11.03
N GLY A 36 15.40 -2.72 10.64
CA GLY A 36 15.48 -3.85 11.56
C GLY A 36 16.87 -3.97 12.22
N PRO A 37 17.04 -4.82 13.24
CA PRO A 37 16.03 -5.73 13.78
C PRO A 37 15.16 -5.09 14.86
N LYS A 38 13.84 -5.20 14.74
CA LYS A 38 12.90 -4.74 15.78
C LYS A 38 11.50 -5.30 15.56
N THR A 39 10.67 -5.27 16.60
CA THR A 39 9.23 -5.49 16.45
C THR A 39 8.58 -4.24 15.87
N GLN A 40 7.95 -4.40 14.74
CA GLN A 40 7.21 -3.34 14.05
C GLN A 40 5.73 -3.44 14.39
N ASN A 41 5.12 -2.32 14.81
CA ASN A 41 3.68 -2.22 15.01
C ASN A 41 3.00 -1.88 13.68
N ILE A 42 1.90 -2.55 13.38
CA ILE A 42 1.08 -2.30 12.20
C ILE A 42 -0.24 -1.67 12.66
N LEU A 43 -0.39 -0.36 12.45
CA LEU A 43 -1.65 0.36 12.64
C LEU A 43 -2.30 0.20 14.03
N GLY A 44 -1.55 -0.23 15.04
CA GLY A 44 -2.09 -0.54 16.37
C GLY A 44 -2.90 -1.84 16.44
N ILE A 45 -3.02 -2.60 15.35
CA ILE A 45 -3.86 -3.79 15.19
C ILE A 45 -3.03 -5.08 15.30
N ALA A 46 -1.82 -5.05 14.78
CA ALA A 46 -0.95 -6.21 14.70
C ALA A 46 0.52 -5.82 14.85
N SER A 47 1.39 -6.80 14.91
CA SER A 47 2.84 -6.62 14.90
C SER A 47 3.54 -7.76 14.18
N PHE A 48 4.77 -7.50 13.71
CA PHE A 48 5.68 -8.51 13.16
C PHE A 48 7.13 -8.16 13.52
N PHE A 49 8.02 -9.11 13.35
CA PHE A 49 9.46 -8.89 13.52
C PHE A 49 10.06 -8.45 12.17
N LEU A 50 10.61 -7.25 12.15
CA LEU A 50 11.38 -6.70 11.03
C LEU A 50 12.84 -7.11 11.23
N ASP A 51 13.38 -7.97 10.38
CA ASP A 51 14.76 -8.45 10.45
C ASP A 51 15.74 -7.36 9.97
N ILE A 52 17.04 -7.55 10.24
CA ILE A 52 18.14 -6.62 9.92
C ILE A 52 18.23 -6.28 8.42
N ASN A 53 17.80 -7.19 7.55
CA ASN A 53 17.84 -6.99 6.10
C ASN A 53 16.61 -6.28 5.54
N PHE A 54 15.72 -5.77 6.39
CA PHE A 54 14.46 -5.17 6.00
C PHE A 54 14.29 -3.77 6.57
N VAL A 55 13.53 -2.97 5.83
CA VAL A 55 13.11 -1.62 6.20
C VAL A 55 11.59 -1.52 6.19
N ALA A 56 11.08 -0.51 6.90
CA ALA A 56 9.66 -0.18 6.93
C ALA A 56 9.43 1.33 6.92
N LEU A 57 8.24 1.74 6.49
CA LEU A 57 7.74 3.11 6.62
C LEU A 57 6.41 3.09 7.36
N ASN A 58 6.18 4.12 8.17
CA ASN A 58 4.85 4.36 8.75
C ASN A 58 3.88 4.87 7.66
N VAL A 59 2.63 5.12 8.02
CA VAL A 59 1.57 5.53 7.06
C VAL A 59 1.94 6.80 6.30
N ASP A 60 2.38 7.85 7.01
CA ASP A 60 2.67 9.15 6.39
C ASP A 60 3.85 9.07 5.42
N GLU A 61 4.90 8.34 5.80
CA GLU A 61 6.07 8.13 4.94
C GLU A 61 5.75 7.17 3.78
N THR A 62 4.87 6.19 3.98
CA THR A 62 4.38 5.32 2.91
C THR A 62 3.59 6.11 1.87
N ASP A 63 2.78 7.08 2.29
CA ASP A 63 2.05 7.94 1.36
C ASP A 63 2.98 8.82 0.51
N LYS A 64 4.11 9.29 1.07
CA LYS A 64 5.16 9.97 0.31
C LYS A 64 5.82 9.01 -0.69
N TYR A 65 6.20 7.81 -0.25
CA TYR A 65 6.77 6.76 -1.11
C TYR A 65 5.85 6.42 -2.28
N LEU A 66 4.55 6.22 -2.02
CA LEU A 66 3.55 5.95 -3.05
C LEU A 66 3.47 7.08 -4.09
N LYS A 67 3.52 8.34 -3.68
CA LYS A 67 3.56 9.49 -4.61
C LYS A 67 4.82 9.46 -5.46
N LEU A 68 5.99 9.24 -4.87
CA LEU A 68 7.28 9.16 -5.57
C LEU A 68 7.32 8.03 -6.60
N THR A 69 6.57 6.96 -6.37
CA THR A 69 6.46 5.79 -7.26
C THR A 69 5.24 5.84 -8.18
N ASN A 70 4.55 6.99 -8.31
CA ASN A 70 3.33 7.18 -9.11
C ASN A 70 2.20 6.22 -8.72
N ASN A 71 2.02 6.03 -7.43
CA ASN A 71 0.91 5.31 -6.86
C ASN A 71 0.05 6.24 -6.00
N VAL A 72 -1.20 5.84 -5.80
CA VAL A 72 -2.17 6.64 -5.03
C VAL A 72 -1.89 6.47 -3.54
N PRO A 73 -1.68 7.56 -2.79
CA PRO A 73 -1.59 7.49 -1.33
C PRO A 73 -2.86 6.93 -0.73
N SER A 74 -2.71 6.05 0.25
CA SER A 74 -3.85 5.37 0.88
C SER A 74 -4.34 6.04 2.16
N GLY A 75 -3.47 6.78 2.83
CA GLY A 75 -3.71 7.31 4.17
C GLY A 75 -3.78 6.23 5.26
N LYS A 76 -3.47 4.98 4.94
CA LYS A 76 -3.64 3.83 5.85
C LYS A 76 -2.72 2.63 5.59
N SER A 77 -1.83 2.70 4.61
CA SER A 77 -0.88 1.63 4.33
C SER A 77 0.46 1.87 5.00
N SER A 78 1.11 0.82 5.49
CA SER A 78 2.49 0.82 5.94
C SER A 78 3.34 0.01 4.98
N PHE A 79 4.46 0.55 4.55
CA PHE A 79 5.43 -0.14 3.69
C PHE A 79 6.37 -1.02 4.50
N PHE A 80 6.81 -2.11 3.92
CA PHE A 80 7.97 -2.90 4.34
C PHE A 80 8.61 -3.56 3.11
N GLY A 81 9.90 -3.83 3.18
CA GLY A 81 10.62 -4.48 2.09
C GLY A 81 12.08 -4.74 2.43
N PRO A 82 12.79 -5.50 1.59
CA PRO A 82 14.22 -5.73 1.79
C PRO A 82 15.04 -4.47 1.49
N ASN A 83 16.20 -4.36 2.13
CA ASN A 83 17.11 -3.22 1.95
C ASN A 83 17.61 -3.06 0.51
N ASP A 84 17.64 -4.15 -0.27
CA ASP A 84 18.06 -4.14 -1.67
C ASP A 84 16.95 -3.74 -2.65
N SER A 85 15.77 -3.44 -2.13
CA SER A 85 14.59 -3.03 -2.91
C SER A 85 14.19 -4.06 -3.99
N SER A 86 14.46 -5.34 -3.78
CA SER A 86 14.13 -6.41 -4.73
C SER A 86 12.64 -6.71 -4.82
N TRP A 87 11.85 -6.27 -3.84
CA TRP A 87 10.39 -6.29 -3.83
C TRP A 87 9.83 -5.27 -2.82
N ASP A 88 8.57 -4.87 -3.01
CA ASP A 88 7.85 -3.97 -2.12
C ASP A 88 6.72 -4.70 -1.41
N GLY A 89 6.52 -4.42 -0.13
CA GLY A 89 5.43 -4.96 0.67
C GLY A 89 4.59 -3.86 1.33
N TYR A 90 3.29 -4.11 1.48
CA TYR A 90 2.38 -3.15 2.08
C TYR A 90 1.40 -3.85 3.00
N PHE A 91 1.23 -3.33 4.21
CA PHE A 91 0.14 -3.70 5.11
C PHE A 91 -0.95 -2.65 5.10
N ASN A 92 -2.20 -3.08 5.06
CA ASN A 92 -3.38 -2.23 5.17
C ASN A 92 -4.48 -2.97 5.93
N PHE A 93 -5.08 -2.34 6.93
CA PHE A 93 -6.17 -2.96 7.69
C PHE A 93 -7.52 -2.41 7.24
N ASN A 94 -8.44 -3.30 6.91
CA ASN A 94 -9.83 -2.96 6.61
C ASN A 94 -10.77 -3.46 7.71
N GLU A 95 -11.33 -2.52 8.45
CA GLU A 95 -12.28 -2.76 9.55
C GLU A 95 -13.68 -3.06 8.99
N VAL A 96 -13.86 -4.23 8.41
CA VAL A 96 -15.10 -4.66 7.77
C VAL A 96 -15.97 -5.56 8.64
N GLY A 97 -15.48 -5.92 9.81
CA GLY A 97 -16.07 -6.92 10.69
C GLY A 97 -15.53 -8.31 10.40
N TYR A 98 -16.08 -9.30 11.08
CA TYR A 98 -15.72 -10.71 10.94
C TYR A 98 -16.14 -11.25 9.57
N VAL A 99 -15.20 -11.65 8.74
CA VAL A 99 -15.46 -12.25 7.42
C VAL A 99 -15.59 -13.77 7.59
N LYS A 100 -16.72 -14.34 7.15
CA LYS A 100 -16.89 -15.78 7.14
C LYS A 100 -16.01 -16.41 6.06
N ASP A 101 -15.43 -17.55 6.39
CA ASP A 101 -14.52 -18.32 5.53
C ASP A 101 -15.24 -19.20 4.51
N ASP A 102 -16.23 -18.62 3.82
CA ASP A 102 -16.93 -19.22 2.70
C ASP A 102 -15.98 -19.40 1.50
N LYS A 103 -15.76 -20.64 1.07
CA LYS A 103 -14.77 -21.00 0.03
C LYS A 103 -15.35 -21.14 -1.38
N ASP A 104 -16.62 -20.89 -1.54
CA ASP A 104 -17.27 -21.05 -2.85
C ASP A 104 -17.06 -19.78 -3.69
N PHE A 105 -16.06 -19.83 -4.60
CA PHE A 105 -15.80 -18.75 -5.54
C PHE A 105 -15.32 -19.28 -6.90
N ASP A 106 -15.79 -18.63 -7.95
CA ASP A 106 -15.41 -18.87 -9.35
C ASP A 106 -14.19 -18.01 -9.72
N THR A 107 -13.03 -18.65 -9.88
CA THR A 107 -11.77 -17.97 -10.18
C THR A 107 -11.76 -17.27 -11.54
N ASP A 108 -12.50 -17.78 -12.53
CA ASP A 108 -12.57 -17.19 -13.88
C ASP A 108 -13.42 -15.92 -13.85
N GLU A 109 -14.57 -15.95 -13.17
CA GLU A 109 -15.42 -14.77 -13.01
C GLU A 109 -14.71 -13.69 -12.17
N LEU A 110 -13.96 -14.06 -11.12
CA LEU A 110 -13.15 -13.14 -10.34
C LEU A 110 -12.07 -12.46 -11.18
N LEU A 111 -11.36 -13.21 -12.04
CA LEU A 111 -10.36 -12.63 -12.94
C LEU A 111 -10.99 -11.68 -13.96
N LYS A 112 -12.14 -12.04 -14.48
CA LYS A 112 -12.89 -11.18 -15.40
C LYS A 112 -13.33 -9.89 -14.73
N GLN A 113 -13.82 -9.96 -13.49
CA GLN A 113 -14.20 -8.77 -12.71
C GLN A 113 -12.98 -7.90 -12.43
N ALA A 114 -11.87 -8.47 -11.98
CA ALA A 114 -10.62 -7.73 -11.74
C ALA A 114 -10.14 -6.97 -12.98
N ARG A 115 -10.25 -7.57 -14.17
CA ARG A 115 -9.92 -6.89 -15.45
C ARG A 115 -10.89 -5.76 -15.80
N ILE A 116 -12.16 -5.84 -15.40
CA ILE A 116 -13.13 -4.75 -15.58
C ILE A 116 -12.77 -3.58 -14.66
N ASP A 117 -12.50 -3.86 -13.40
CA ASP A 117 -12.18 -2.83 -12.40
C ASP A 117 -10.86 -2.14 -12.75
N GLN A 118 -9.89 -2.86 -13.28
CA GLN A 118 -8.64 -2.31 -13.74
C GLN A 118 -8.80 -1.28 -14.86
N LYS A 119 -9.79 -1.40 -15.75
CA LYS A 119 -10.04 -0.40 -16.79
C LYS A 119 -10.35 0.97 -16.17
N SER A 120 -11.10 0.98 -15.07
CA SER A 120 -11.41 2.20 -14.32
C SER A 120 -10.18 2.77 -13.63
N ALA A 121 -9.36 1.91 -13.02
CA ALA A 121 -8.09 2.29 -12.42
C ALA A 121 -7.12 2.89 -13.46
N ASN A 122 -7.02 2.28 -14.65
CA ASN A 122 -6.18 2.76 -15.74
C ASN A 122 -6.66 4.12 -16.29
N LYS A 123 -7.97 4.37 -16.33
CA LYS A 123 -8.47 5.70 -16.69
C LYS A 123 -7.93 6.76 -15.74
N TYR A 124 -8.05 6.52 -14.43
CA TYR A 124 -7.51 7.43 -13.43
C TYR A 124 -6.00 7.62 -13.56
N ARG A 125 -5.22 6.51 -13.73
CA ARG A 125 -3.76 6.59 -13.88
C ARG A 125 -3.37 7.50 -15.05
N ARG A 126 -4.03 7.36 -16.21
CA ARG A 126 -3.77 8.22 -17.38
C ARG A 126 -4.13 9.68 -17.13
N GLU A 127 -5.19 9.96 -16.38
CA GLU A 127 -5.56 11.33 -15.97
C GLU A 127 -4.49 11.97 -15.08
N GLN A 128 -3.71 11.16 -14.34
CA GLN A 128 -2.56 11.61 -13.56
C GLN A 128 -1.24 11.64 -14.38
N GLY A 129 -1.27 11.28 -15.65
CA GLY A 129 -0.06 11.14 -16.46
C GLY A 129 0.78 9.91 -16.10
N TRP A 130 0.21 8.92 -15.43
CA TRP A 130 0.88 7.69 -15.04
C TRP A 130 0.64 6.58 -16.06
N GLU A 131 1.62 5.69 -16.19
CA GLU A 131 1.54 4.52 -17.07
C GLU A 131 0.41 3.59 -16.62
N ALA A 132 -0.37 3.10 -17.57
CA ALA A 132 -1.39 2.09 -17.34
C ALA A 132 -0.79 0.68 -17.41
N PHE A 133 -1.49 -0.30 -16.87
CA PHE A 133 -1.09 -1.70 -16.94
C PHE A 133 -2.32 -2.62 -17.04
N GLN A 134 -2.09 -3.86 -17.45
CA GLN A 134 -3.15 -4.83 -17.66
C GLN A 134 -2.91 -6.10 -16.86
N ILE A 135 -3.97 -6.72 -16.36
CA ILE A 135 -3.94 -8.05 -15.76
C ILE A 135 -3.85 -9.08 -16.89
N ILE A 136 -2.71 -9.75 -17.01
CA ILE A 136 -2.48 -10.85 -17.98
C ILE A 136 -3.25 -12.09 -17.53
N GLY A 137 -3.17 -12.43 -16.24
CA GLY A 137 -3.85 -13.59 -15.67
C GLY A 137 -3.50 -13.79 -14.20
N TRP A 138 -3.87 -14.94 -13.70
CA TRP A 138 -3.35 -15.44 -12.43
C TRP A 138 -1.91 -15.90 -12.61
N GLU A 139 -1.01 -15.44 -11.75
CA GLU A 139 0.27 -16.09 -11.52
C GLU A 139 0.06 -17.24 -10.51
N TYR A 140 -0.70 -16.96 -9.44
CA TYR A 140 -1.26 -17.96 -8.55
C TYR A 140 -2.76 -17.72 -8.40
N PRO A 141 -3.62 -18.71 -8.72
CA PRO A 141 -5.06 -18.57 -8.51
C PRO A 141 -5.37 -18.48 -7.01
N PRO A 142 -6.53 -17.92 -6.66
CA PRO A 142 -6.95 -17.79 -5.26
C PRO A 142 -6.99 -19.14 -4.52
N ASN A 143 -6.41 -19.13 -3.33
CA ASN A 143 -6.40 -20.26 -2.41
C ASN A 143 -6.58 -19.78 -0.97
N TYR A 144 -7.45 -20.43 -0.20
CA TYR A 144 -7.65 -20.18 1.22
C TYR A 144 -7.09 -21.31 2.08
N ASP A 145 -6.18 -20.94 2.99
CA ASP A 145 -5.64 -21.85 4.01
C ASP A 145 -6.35 -21.63 5.35
N GLU A 146 -7.18 -22.59 5.76
CA GLU A 146 -7.92 -22.55 7.02
C GLU A 146 -7.03 -22.56 8.27
N ARG A 147 -5.83 -23.15 8.19
CA ARG A 147 -4.93 -23.26 9.35
C ARG A 147 -4.37 -21.91 9.75
N SER A 148 -4.09 -21.07 8.75
CA SER A 148 -3.53 -19.74 8.95
C SER A 148 -4.59 -18.64 8.81
N ASN A 149 -5.84 -18.96 8.44
CA ASN A 149 -6.91 -18.01 8.09
C ASN A 149 -6.45 -17.00 7.02
N ARG A 150 -5.74 -17.50 6.00
CA ARG A 150 -5.14 -16.69 4.93
C ARG A 150 -5.75 -17.05 3.58
N LEU A 151 -6.24 -16.02 2.89
CA LEU A 151 -6.62 -16.10 1.48
C LEU A 151 -5.49 -15.47 0.67
N GLN A 152 -4.99 -16.16 -0.34
CA GLN A 152 -3.81 -15.76 -1.11
C GLN A 152 -4.06 -15.94 -2.61
N TRP A 153 -3.53 -15.02 -3.42
CA TRP A 153 -3.52 -15.13 -4.88
C TRP A 153 -2.44 -14.22 -5.46
N ALA A 154 -2.16 -14.34 -6.75
CA ALA A 154 -1.25 -13.43 -7.44
C ALA A 154 -1.74 -13.10 -8.84
N TYR A 155 -1.69 -11.82 -9.20
CA TYR A 155 -1.89 -11.34 -10.55
C TYR A 155 -0.55 -11.16 -11.27
N LEU A 156 -0.45 -11.70 -12.49
CA LEU A 156 0.58 -11.30 -13.44
C LEU A 156 0.09 -10.06 -14.18
N LEU A 157 0.89 -9.00 -14.14
CA LEU A 157 0.60 -7.71 -14.74
C LEU A 157 1.65 -7.34 -15.79
N GLU A 158 1.24 -6.50 -16.75
CA GLU A 158 2.11 -5.98 -17.78
C GLU A 158 1.81 -4.49 -17.99
N ASP A 159 2.84 -3.64 -17.97
CA ASP A 159 2.72 -2.21 -18.26
C ASP A 159 2.69 -1.90 -19.77
N GLU A 160 2.53 -0.63 -20.15
CA GLU A 160 2.50 -0.20 -21.56
C GLU A 160 3.86 -0.39 -22.24
N SER A 161 4.96 -0.43 -21.47
CA SER A 161 6.33 -0.71 -21.92
C SER A 161 6.67 -2.20 -22.00
N LYS A 162 5.70 -3.09 -21.74
CA LYS A 162 5.84 -4.55 -21.74
C LYS A 162 6.70 -5.11 -20.61
N ASN A 163 6.94 -4.34 -19.56
CA ASN A 163 7.53 -4.89 -18.35
C ASN A 163 6.47 -5.66 -17.57
N ARG A 164 6.86 -6.81 -17.04
CA ARG A 164 5.98 -7.66 -16.22
C ARG A 164 6.31 -7.55 -14.75
N PHE A 165 5.29 -7.55 -13.95
CA PHE A 165 5.36 -7.60 -12.50
C PHE A 165 4.21 -8.41 -11.92
N VAL A 166 4.36 -8.81 -10.67
CA VAL A 166 3.38 -9.62 -9.96
C VAL A 166 2.92 -8.87 -8.72
N ASN A 167 1.62 -8.79 -8.54
CA ASN A 167 1.03 -8.43 -7.25
C ASN A 167 0.59 -9.74 -6.57
N TYR A 168 1.32 -10.12 -5.53
CA TYR A 168 0.96 -11.22 -4.66
C TYR A 168 0.17 -10.68 -3.47
N GLU A 169 -1.04 -11.14 -3.35
CA GLU A 169 -2.03 -10.65 -2.40
C GLU A 169 -2.25 -11.67 -1.29
N THR A 170 -2.23 -11.22 -0.04
CA THR A 170 -2.61 -12.03 1.11
C THR A 170 -3.66 -11.28 1.92
N ARG A 171 -4.71 -11.97 2.31
CA ARG A 171 -5.72 -11.50 3.25
C ARG A 171 -5.66 -12.36 4.50
N ILE A 172 -5.30 -11.75 5.64
CA ILE A 172 -5.26 -12.43 6.93
C ILE A 172 -6.53 -12.03 7.69
N LEU A 173 -7.40 -13.01 7.94
CA LEU A 173 -8.65 -12.73 8.61
C LEU A 173 -8.41 -12.44 10.09
N GLY A 174 -9.02 -11.37 10.58
CA GLY A 174 -9.05 -10.96 11.98
C GLY A 174 -10.48 -10.94 12.52
N ARG A 175 -10.64 -10.66 13.81
CA ARG A 175 -11.95 -10.58 14.48
C ARG A 175 -12.79 -9.42 13.94
N ASN A 176 -12.19 -8.24 13.81
CA ASN A 176 -12.89 -7.00 13.48
C ASN A 176 -12.68 -6.57 12.02
N GLY A 177 -11.89 -7.33 11.25
CA GLY A 177 -11.57 -6.97 9.87
C GLY A 177 -10.52 -7.88 9.25
N VAL A 178 -9.91 -7.38 8.20
CA VAL A 178 -8.96 -8.12 7.37
C VAL A 178 -7.67 -7.32 7.24
N MET A 179 -6.54 -7.94 7.55
CA MET A 179 -5.23 -7.40 7.20
C MET A 179 -4.93 -7.78 5.74
N GLU A 180 -4.84 -6.79 4.90
CA GLU A 180 -4.37 -6.92 3.53
C GLU A 180 -2.86 -6.80 3.51
N VAL A 181 -2.20 -7.74 2.85
CA VAL A 181 -0.76 -7.71 2.60
C VAL A 181 -0.57 -7.82 1.10
N VAL A 182 0.05 -6.82 0.51
CA VAL A 182 0.38 -6.80 -0.92
C VAL A 182 1.88 -6.87 -1.08
N LEU A 183 2.38 -7.80 -1.88
CA LEU A 183 3.76 -7.88 -2.28
C LEU A 183 3.85 -7.62 -3.78
N VAL A 184 4.73 -6.70 -4.18
CA VAL A 184 5.00 -6.37 -5.58
C VAL A 184 6.42 -6.82 -5.93
N SER A 185 6.56 -7.66 -6.94
CA SER A 185 7.85 -8.21 -7.37
C SER A 185 7.89 -8.42 -8.88
N THR A 186 9.08 -8.70 -9.41
CA THR A 186 9.20 -9.24 -10.77
C THR A 186 8.84 -10.73 -10.78
N PRO A 187 8.38 -11.29 -11.92
CA PRO A 187 8.11 -12.73 -12.00
C PRO A 187 9.32 -13.60 -11.61
N ASP A 188 10.53 -13.19 -12.04
CA ASP A 188 11.77 -13.95 -11.77
C ASP A 188 12.13 -13.99 -10.28
N ASN A 189 11.81 -12.93 -9.52
CA ASN A 189 12.10 -12.84 -8.09
C ASN A 189 10.94 -13.34 -7.19
N LEU A 190 9.78 -13.64 -7.75
CA LEU A 190 8.57 -13.91 -6.98
C LEU A 190 8.74 -15.00 -5.92
N ASN A 191 9.37 -16.11 -6.28
CA ASN A 191 9.56 -17.24 -5.35
C ASN A 191 10.41 -16.82 -4.13
N THR A 192 11.48 -16.07 -4.34
CA THR A 192 12.31 -15.53 -3.26
C THR A 192 11.50 -14.58 -2.39
N ALA A 193 10.84 -13.62 -3.01
CA ALA A 193 10.02 -12.61 -2.32
C ALA A 193 8.90 -13.24 -1.48
N VAL A 194 8.19 -14.25 -2.02
CA VAL A 194 7.13 -14.96 -1.28
C VAL A 194 7.70 -15.76 -0.10
N ASN A 195 8.88 -16.37 -0.24
CA ASN A 195 9.52 -17.06 0.87
C ASN A 195 9.93 -16.08 1.99
N GLU A 196 10.48 -14.93 1.64
CA GLU A 196 10.84 -13.88 2.58
C GLU A 196 9.59 -13.29 3.26
N LEU A 197 8.52 -13.02 2.50
CA LEU A 197 7.23 -12.61 3.04
C LEU A 197 6.69 -13.65 4.04
N ASN A 198 6.74 -14.94 3.70
CA ASN A 198 6.27 -15.98 4.61
C ASN A 198 7.10 -16.05 5.89
N ASN A 199 8.41 -15.79 5.84
CA ASN A 199 9.25 -15.68 7.03
C ASN A 199 8.82 -14.49 7.91
N ILE A 200 8.55 -13.33 7.32
CA ILE A 200 8.01 -12.16 8.02
C ILE A 200 6.66 -12.50 8.64
N LEU A 201 5.74 -13.09 7.85
CA LEU A 201 4.41 -13.46 8.31
C LEU A 201 4.39 -14.60 9.33
N SER A 202 5.49 -15.36 9.49
CA SER A 202 5.61 -16.33 10.59
C SER A 202 5.67 -15.68 11.97
N SER A 203 6.17 -14.44 12.04
CA SER A 203 6.22 -13.63 13.25
C SER A 203 5.01 -12.70 13.42
N TYR A 204 4.15 -12.61 12.39
CA TYR A 204 2.97 -11.76 12.42
C TYR A 204 1.95 -12.24 13.45
N ASN A 205 1.47 -11.30 14.25
CA ASN A 205 0.42 -11.56 15.24
C ASN A 205 -0.56 -10.38 15.30
N PHE A 206 -1.84 -10.69 15.24
CA PHE A 206 -2.86 -9.74 15.69
C PHE A 206 -2.72 -9.48 17.20
N ASN A 207 -2.98 -8.26 17.61
CA ASN A 207 -3.06 -7.90 19.03
C ASN A 207 -4.19 -8.69 19.71
N ALA A 208 -4.13 -8.81 21.03
CA ALA A 208 -5.20 -9.43 21.82
C ALA A 208 -6.52 -8.70 21.56
N GLY A 209 -7.57 -9.47 21.28
CA GLY A 209 -8.89 -8.96 20.92
C GLY A 209 -9.12 -8.81 19.41
N GLU A 210 -8.08 -8.94 18.57
CA GLU A 210 -8.17 -8.77 17.13
C GLU A 210 -8.02 -10.09 16.33
N LYS A 211 -7.74 -11.22 17.03
CA LYS A 211 -7.53 -12.51 16.37
C LYS A 211 -8.85 -13.09 15.86
N TYR A 212 -8.82 -13.74 14.70
CA TYR A 212 -9.97 -14.41 14.09
C TYR A 212 -10.68 -15.37 15.05
N SER A 213 -9.91 -16.14 15.82
CA SER A 213 -10.41 -17.09 16.83
C SER A 213 -11.07 -16.44 18.05
N GLU A 214 -10.95 -15.13 18.21
CA GLU A 214 -11.53 -14.38 19.33
C GLU A 214 -12.92 -13.80 19.03
N TYR A 215 -13.50 -14.17 17.87
CA TYR A 215 -14.88 -13.79 17.52
C TYR A 215 -15.86 -14.15 18.63
N LYS A 216 -16.79 -13.25 18.91
CA LYS A 216 -17.87 -13.43 19.91
C LYS A 216 -19.21 -13.13 19.27
N GLN A 217 -20.23 -13.82 19.76
CA GLN A 217 -21.61 -13.52 19.37
C GLN A 217 -21.94 -12.05 19.69
N GLY A 218 -22.41 -11.32 18.67
CA GLY A 218 -22.67 -9.89 18.75
C GLY A 218 -21.59 -9.01 18.13
N ASP A 219 -20.43 -9.57 17.75
CA ASP A 219 -19.44 -8.83 16.95
C ASP A 219 -20.05 -8.52 15.57
N ARG A 220 -19.56 -7.44 14.96
CA ARG A 220 -19.94 -7.07 13.60
C ARG A 220 -19.46 -8.15 12.63
N VAL A 221 -20.38 -8.69 11.83
CA VAL A 221 -20.08 -9.63 10.76
C VAL A 221 -20.08 -8.87 9.42
N ALA A 222 -19.09 -9.14 8.56
CA ALA A 222 -19.07 -8.60 7.22
C ALA A 222 -20.27 -9.09 6.40
N GLU A 223 -20.80 -8.23 5.54
CA GLU A 223 -21.94 -8.56 4.67
C GLU A 223 -21.54 -9.40 3.43
N PHE A 224 -20.28 -9.82 3.35
CA PHE A 224 -19.68 -10.53 2.24
C PHE A 224 -18.70 -11.61 2.74
N GLY A 225 -18.40 -12.59 1.88
CA GLY A 225 -17.45 -13.68 2.13
C GLY A 225 -16.10 -13.47 1.40
N LEU A 226 -15.31 -14.55 1.30
CA LEU A 226 -13.95 -14.52 0.74
C LEU A 226 -13.89 -14.07 -0.73
N ALA A 227 -14.89 -14.44 -1.55
CA ALA A 227 -14.94 -14.03 -2.95
C ALA A 227 -14.87 -12.52 -3.14
N ALA A 228 -15.55 -11.76 -2.28
CA ALA A 228 -15.54 -10.31 -2.34
C ALA A 228 -14.17 -9.69 -1.97
N LEU A 229 -13.38 -10.36 -1.11
CA LEU A 229 -12.02 -9.91 -0.79
C LEU A 229 -11.09 -9.97 -2.01
N ILE A 230 -11.30 -10.94 -2.91
CA ILE A 230 -10.53 -11.10 -4.15
C ILE A 230 -10.97 -10.06 -5.19
N ALA A 231 -12.27 -9.84 -5.32
CA ALA A 231 -12.84 -8.89 -6.27
C ALA A 231 -12.69 -7.41 -5.86
N GLY A 232 -11.90 -7.09 -4.83
CA GLY A 232 -11.79 -5.74 -4.30
C GLY A 232 -13.03 -5.26 -3.53
N GLY A 233 -13.92 -6.18 -3.18
CA GLY A 233 -15.26 -5.94 -2.67
C GLY A 233 -15.38 -5.26 -1.32
N VAL A 234 -14.29 -5.20 -0.54
CA VAL A 234 -14.24 -4.36 0.67
C VAL A 234 -14.54 -2.90 0.32
N ALA A 235 -14.06 -2.45 -0.83
CA ALA A 235 -14.32 -1.12 -1.36
C ALA A 235 -15.69 -1.00 -2.02
N ALA A 236 -16.15 -2.03 -2.71
CA ALA A 236 -17.43 -2.02 -3.44
C ALA A 236 -18.64 -1.98 -2.49
N VAL A 237 -18.58 -2.65 -1.34
CA VAL A 237 -19.68 -2.67 -0.37
C VAL A 237 -19.64 -1.43 0.55
N ALA A 238 -18.46 -0.93 0.92
CA ALA A 238 -18.32 0.21 1.82
C ALA A 238 -18.61 1.56 1.16
N SER A 239 -18.68 1.64 -0.16
CA SER A 239 -18.76 2.95 -0.82
C SER A 239 -19.85 3.08 -1.87
N LYS A 240 -21.02 3.51 -1.43
CA LYS A 240 -21.85 4.38 -2.30
C LYS A 240 -21.14 5.70 -2.67
N LYS A 241 -19.90 5.91 -2.24
CA LYS A 241 -19.09 7.14 -2.43
C LYS A 241 -17.69 6.93 -3.01
N GLY A 242 -17.25 5.72 -3.37
CA GLY A 242 -15.84 5.57 -3.55
C GLY A 242 -15.32 4.71 -4.68
N LEU A 243 -15.36 5.22 -5.93
CA LEU A 243 -14.40 4.81 -6.98
C LEU A 243 -12.95 4.81 -6.45
N TRP A 244 -12.64 5.67 -5.49
CA TRP A 244 -11.33 5.88 -4.89
C TRP A 244 -10.86 4.72 -4.01
N ALA A 245 -11.74 4.10 -3.25
CA ALA A 245 -11.39 2.96 -2.42
C ALA A 245 -11.16 1.68 -3.26
N MET A 246 -11.82 1.56 -4.40
CA MET A 246 -11.60 0.50 -5.39
C MET A 246 -10.20 0.54 -6.01
N LEU A 247 -9.65 1.75 -6.22
CA LEU A 247 -8.33 1.93 -6.83
C LEU A 247 -7.18 1.49 -5.92
N MET A 248 -7.41 1.52 -4.62
CA MET A 248 -6.37 1.30 -3.61
C MET A 248 -6.16 -0.19 -3.26
N GLY A 249 -7.17 -1.02 -3.48
CA GLY A 249 -7.09 -2.44 -3.14
C GLY A 249 -6.41 -3.30 -4.20
N LEU A 250 -6.23 -2.79 -5.42
CA LEU A 250 -5.99 -3.70 -6.52
C LEU A 250 -4.58 -3.71 -7.08
N LEU A 251 -3.86 -2.59 -7.17
CA LEU A 251 -2.63 -2.65 -7.96
C LEU A 251 -1.66 -1.51 -7.63
N ILE A 252 -0.60 -1.84 -6.97
CA ILE A 252 0.57 -0.98 -6.84
C ILE A 252 1.44 -1.24 -8.06
N ALA A 253 1.69 -0.19 -8.86
CA ALA A 253 2.60 -0.29 -10.00
C ALA A 253 4.04 -0.39 -9.51
N ALA A 254 4.74 -1.45 -9.91
CA ALA A 254 6.18 -1.49 -9.77
C ALA A 254 6.78 -0.43 -10.70
N LYS A 255 7.28 0.67 -10.16
CA LYS A 255 8.29 1.44 -10.89
C LYS A 255 9.58 0.67 -10.84
N LYS A 256 10.38 0.76 -11.91
CA LYS A 256 11.77 0.29 -11.95
C LYS A 256 12.35 0.52 -10.57
N PHE A 257 12.68 -0.57 -9.89
CA PHE A 257 13.27 -0.54 -8.57
C PHE A 257 14.41 0.48 -8.60
N ALA A 258 14.16 1.68 -8.07
CA ALA A 258 15.19 2.69 -7.98
C ALA A 258 16.18 2.12 -6.98
N PHE A 259 17.38 1.75 -7.46
CA PHE A 259 18.47 1.35 -6.61
C PHE A 259 18.74 2.48 -5.62
N VAL A 260 18.10 2.43 -4.48
CA VAL A 260 18.52 3.22 -3.33
C VAL A 260 19.70 2.49 -2.75
N ILE A 261 20.88 2.80 -3.26
CA ILE A 261 22.13 2.43 -2.58
C ILE A 261 22.12 3.26 -1.30
N ILE A 262 21.64 2.67 -0.21
CA ILE A 262 21.91 3.19 1.12
C ILE A 262 23.38 2.90 1.36
N ILE A 263 24.24 3.87 1.01
CA ILE A 263 25.66 3.84 1.39
C ILE A 263 25.66 4.25 2.88
N GLY A 264 25.86 3.24 3.76
CA GLY A 264 26.14 3.44 5.16
C GLY A 264 27.49 4.10 5.41
#